data_3ee9a7ef4bc9c9e5f9083c842dc46dd4
#
_entry.id   3ee9a7ef4bc9c9e5f9083c842dc46dd4
#
_cell.length_a   1.000
_cell.length_b   1.000
_cell.length_c   1.000
_cell.angle_alpha   90.00
_cell.angle_beta   90.00
_cell.angle_gamma   90.00
#
_symmetry.space_group_name_H-M   'P 1'
#
loop_
_entity.id
_entity.type
_entity.pdbx_description
1 polymer ?
#
loop_
_entity_poly.entity_id
_entity_poly.type
_entity_poly.pdbx_seq_one_letter_code
_entity_poly.pdbx_strand_id
1 'polypeptide(L)'
;MSKQTERDAFRSRWGFILACIGSAVGMGNIWRFPYLVSAWGGMTFLLPYFLFVLLIGSTGIIGEMALGRSTRSGPIGAFGQAAALRGRRSAGEAVGYIPVLGSLALAIGYSCVVGWIFKYFALALDGGLFAMGQDMNVIVDSFNGTACGWGNNFWLVIALAVNFAIMAFGVGGGIERANKVMMPVLFFLFAGLGVYIATLPGAGDGYRYIFTLDPAGLADPKLWIYAFGQAFFSLSVAGNGTVIYGSYFSDDESIPSAARNVALFDTLAALLAALVIIPAMAAGGADLSDGGPGLMFIFLVNVFNGMPGGRVIGLVFFLCVLFAGLTSLVNLYEVSVEALQDKLRLKRVAAVAVIAVIGTAVSLCIQAIVSDWMDVVSIYICPLGALLAGILFFWVAGKDFVLAAVNKGAGKPIGAWFYPLSKYVYCACALLALIAGALLGGIG
;
A
#
# COMPACT_ATOMS: atom_id res chain seq x y z
N MET A 1 33.74 -1.73 -23.30
CA MET A 1 32.27 -1.85 -23.26
C MET A 1 31.94 -2.74 -22.06
N SER A 2 31.54 -2.15 -20.92
CA SER A 2 31.10 -2.93 -19.75
C SER A 2 29.77 -3.58 -20.11
N LYS A 3 29.66 -4.91 -19.91
CA LYS A 3 28.37 -5.59 -19.93
C LYS A 3 27.46 -4.87 -18.93
N GLN A 4 26.52 -4.05 -19.42
CA GLN A 4 25.37 -3.65 -18.61
C GLN A 4 24.72 -4.97 -18.17
N THR A 5 24.70 -5.22 -16.89
CA THR A 5 23.88 -6.28 -16.30
C THR A 5 22.47 -6.01 -16.78
N GLU A 6 21.87 -6.93 -17.53
CA GLU A 6 20.48 -6.80 -17.96
C GLU A 6 19.64 -6.51 -16.72
N ARG A 7 18.96 -5.36 -16.74
CA ARG A 7 18.10 -4.95 -15.64
C ARG A 7 16.88 -5.89 -15.60
N ASP A 8 16.51 -6.35 -14.42
CA ASP A 8 15.26 -7.09 -14.20
C ASP A 8 14.06 -6.30 -14.77
N ALA A 9 13.13 -7.01 -15.39
CA ALA A 9 11.93 -6.44 -16.00
C ALA A 9 10.74 -7.38 -15.80
N PHE A 10 9.55 -6.80 -15.84
CA PHE A 10 8.31 -7.58 -15.93
C PHE A 10 8.23 -8.27 -17.30
N ARG A 11 7.79 -9.53 -17.29
CA ARG A 11 7.69 -10.36 -18.49
C ARG A 11 6.41 -10.12 -19.29
N SER A 12 5.39 -9.54 -18.64
CA SER A 12 4.09 -9.30 -19.26
C SER A 12 3.43 -8.05 -18.68
N ARG A 13 2.61 -7.40 -19.52
CA ARG A 13 1.79 -6.25 -19.14
C ARG A 13 0.89 -6.54 -17.95
N TRP A 14 0.19 -7.67 -17.96
CA TRP A 14 -0.67 -8.06 -16.84
C TRP A 14 0.14 -8.36 -15.57
N GLY A 15 1.34 -8.94 -15.71
CA GLY A 15 2.23 -9.15 -14.57
C GLY A 15 2.65 -7.84 -13.92
N PHE A 16 2.98 -6.82 -14.72
CA PHE A 16 3.25 -5.48 -14.22
C PHE A 16 2.03 -4.86 -13.53
N ILE A 17 0.85 -4.89 -14.18
CA ILE A 17 -0.38 -4.33 -13.62
C ILE A 17 -0.73 -5.01 -12.29
N LEU A 18 -0.68 -6.34 -12.23
CA LEU A 18 -0.97 -7.10 -11.01
C LEU A 18 0.06 -6.83 -9.90
N ALA A 19 1.33 -6.61 -10.24
CA ALA A 19 2.34 -6.22 -9.27
C ALA A 19 2.09 -4.81 -8.71
N CYS A 20 1.71 -3.86 -9.56
CA CYS A 20 1.32 -2.52 -9.12
C CYS A 20 0.04 -2.54 -8.26
N ILE A 21 -0.95 -3.37 -8.63
CA ILE A 21 -2.15 -3.59 -7.81
C ILE A 21 -1.75 -4.18 -6.46
N GLY A 22 -0.91 -5.21 -6.43
CA GLY A 22 -0.45 -5.81 -5.18
C GLY A 22 0.40 -4.87 -4.32
N SER A 23 1.10 -3.91 -4.94
CA SER A 23 1.76 -2.83 -4.21
C SER A 23 0.77 -1.86 -3.55
N ALA A 24 -0.32 -1.55 -4.25
CA ALA A 24 -1.34 -0.62 -3.76
C ALA A 24 -2.29 -1.30 -2.76
N VAL A 25 -2.77 -2.52 -3.07
CA VAL A 25 -3.67 -3.27 -2.19
C VAL A 25 -2.92 -3.81 -0.98
N GLY A 26 -3.12 -3.18 0.17
CA GLY A 26 -2.44 -3.50 1.42
C GLY A 26 -3.34 -3.31 2.65
N MET A 27 -2.72 -3.15 3.80
CA MET A 27 -3.45 -2.94 5.06
C MET A 27 -4.30 -1.67 5.03
N GLY A 28 -3.87 -0.66 4.29
CA GLY A 28 -4.64 0.56 4.08
C GLY A 28 -6.04 0.31 3.51
N ASN A 29 -6.20 -0.69 2.64
CA ASN A 29 -7.48 -1.07 2.05
C ASN A 29 -8.30 -1.98 2.97
N ILE A 30 -7.64 -2.81 3.77
CA ILE A 30 -8.32 -3.89 4.50
C ILE A 30 -8.76 -3.46 5.90
N TRP A 31 -7.95 -2.70 6.62
CA TRP A 31 -8.38 -2.27 7.96
C TRP A 31 -8.72 -0.80 8.05
N ARG A 32 -7.86 0.06 7.46
CA ARG A 32 -7.99 1.50 7.61
C ARG A 32 -9.15 2.07 6.80
N PHE A 33 -9.30 1.64 5.56
CA PHE A 33 -10.38 2.12 4.72
C PHE A 33 -11.77 1.76 5.29
N PRO A 34 -12.08 0.50 5.69
CA PRO A 34 -13.34 0.18 6.33
C PRO A 34 -13.58 0.99 7.62
N TYR A 35 -12.54 1.19 8.42
CA TYR A 35 -12.64 2.04 9.60
C TYR A 35 -13.03 3.49 9.25
N LEU A 36 -12.35 4.09 8.28
CA LEU A 36 -12.67 5.46 7.88
C LEU A 36 -14.07 5.59 7.27
N VAL A 37 -14.49 4.61 6.46
CA VAL A 37 -15.86 4.55 5.94
C VAL A 37 -16.88 4.48 7.08
N SER A 38 -16.57 3.70 8.12
CA SER A 38 -17.41 3.60 9.33
C SER A 38 -17.40 4.88 10.16
N ALA A 39 -16.23 5.42 10.44
CA ALA A 39 -16.08 6.58 11.32
C ALA A 39 -16.66 7.88 10.72
N TRP A 40 -16.68 8.00 9.39
CA TRP A 40 -17.08 9.21 8.68
C TRP A 40 -18.40 9.09 7.90
N GLY A 41 -19.20 8.05 8.16
CA GLY A 41 -20.56 7.96 7.68
C GLY A 41 -20.73 7.44 6.25
N GLY A 42 -20.14 6.30 5.93
CA GLY A 42 -20.43 5.56 4.70
C GLY A 42 -20.21 6.37 3.42
N MET A 43 -21.28 6.62 2.66
CA MET A 43 -21.22 7.35 1.39
C MET A 43 -20.72 8.79 1.57
N THR A 44 -20.87 9.39 2.73
CA THR A 44 -20.35 10.72 3.06
C THR A 44 -18.83 10.76 2.93
N PHE A 45 -18.14 9.69 3.35
CA PHE A 45 -16.70 9.55 3.17
C PHE A 45 -16.33 9.11 1.75
N LEU A 46 -17.09 8.21 1.16
CA LEU A 46 -16.77 7.62 -0.15
C LEU A 46 -16.76 8.67 -1.27
N LEU A 47 -17.62 9.67 -1.24
CA LEU A 47 -17.67 10.70 -2.30
C LEU A 47 -16.37 11.50 -2.40
N PRO A 48 -15.84 12.16 -1.34
CA PRO A 48 -14.55 12.84 -1.41
C PRO A 48 -13.39 11.85 -1.66
N TYR A 49 -13.44 10.63 -1.14
CA TYR A 49 -12.43 9.62 -1.42
C TYR A 49 -12.33 9.31 -2.92
N PHE A 50 -13.44 9.06 -3.62
CA PHE A 50 -13.43 8.82 -5.06
C PHE A 50 -12.89 10.02 -5.85
N LEU A 51 -13.23 11.23 -5.43
CA LEU A 51 -12.69 12.45 -6.05
C LEU A 51 -11.15 12.48 -5.96
N PHE A 52 -10.61 12.17 -4.77
CA PHE A 52 -9.16 12.16 -4.58
C PHE A 52 -8.46 10.98 -5.27
N VAL A 53 -9.10 9.82 -5.34
CA VAL A 53 -8.59 8.69 -6.14
C VAL A 53 -8.47 9.07 -7.61
N LEU A 54 -9.48 9.75 -8.17
CA LEU A 54 -9.42 10.25 -9.55
C LEU A 54 -8.31 11.27 -9.74
N LEU A 55 -8.17 12.21 -8.80
CA LEU A 55 -7.12 13.23 -8.85
C LEU A 55 -5.72 12.59 -8.78
N ILE A 56 -5.45 11.78 -7.77
CA ILE A 56 -4.13 11.19 -7.52
C ILE A 56 -3.81 10.13 -8.58
N GLY A 57 -4.79 9.30 -8.95
CA GLY A 57 -4.65 8.28 -9.99
C GLY A 57 -4.33 8.87 -11.37
N SER A 58 -4.93 10.03 -11.70
CA SER A 58 -4.68 10.72 -12.96
C SER A 58 -3.45 11.64 -12.96
N THR A 59 -2.80 11.85 -11.82
CA THR A 59 -1.64 12.76 -11.68
C THR A 59 -0.44 12.07 -11.05
N GLY A 60 -0.52 11.73 -9.75
CA GLY A 60 0.57 11.19 -8.96
C GLY A 60 1.09 9.86 -9.49
N ILE A 61 0.22 8.86 -9.68
CA ILE A 61 0.62 7.54 -10.19
C ILE A 61 1.24 7.66 -11.59
N ILE A 62 0.59 8.42 -12.49
CA ILE A 62 1.12 8.64 -13.85
C ILE A 62 2.49 9.32 -13.78
N GLY A 63 2.64 10.34 -12.93
CA GLY A 63 3.87 11.07 -12.75
C GLY A 63 5.02 10.19 -12.24
N GLU A 64 4.80 9.44 -11.17
CA GLU A 64 5.82 8.56 -10.60
C GLU A 64 6.21 7.41 -11.54
N MET A 65 5.22 6.74 -12.16
CA MET A 65 5.51 5.71 -13.15
C MET A 65 6.31 6.26 -14.34
N ALA A 66 5.95 7.47 -14.82
CA ALA A 66 6.66 8.10 -15.93
C ALA A 66 8.08 8.52 -15.56
N LEU A 67 8.27 9.03 -14.33
CA LEU A 67 9.59 9.36 -13.80
C LEU A 67 10.48 8.11 -13.73
N GLY A 68 9.99 7.04 -13.13
CA GLY A 68 10.71 5.77 -13.04
C GLY A 68 11.07 5.20 -14.41
N ARG A 69 10.09 5.13 -15.34
CA ARG A 69 10.30 4.60 -16.69
C ARG A 69 11.29 5.42 -17.51
N SER A 70 11.15 6.74 -17.47
CA SER A 70 11.99 7.64 -18.30
C SER A 70 13.46 7.62 -17.87
N THR A 71 13.72 7.33 -16.61
CA THR A 71 15.07 7.31 -16.03
C THR A 71 15.63 5.90 -15.89
N ARG A 72 14.79 4.87 -16.03
CA ARG A 72 15.17 3.47 -15.81
C ARG A 72 15.90 3.26 -14.49
N SER A 73 15.46 3.96 -13.43
CA SER A 73 16.09 3.93 -12.11
C SER A 73 15.06 4.09 -11.02
N GLY A 74 15.35 3.57 -9.83
CA GLY A 74 14.60 3.88 -8.62
C GLY A 74 14.81 5.33 -8.18
N PRO A 75 14.25 5.73 -7.02
CA PRO A 75 14.15 7.14 -6.63
C PRO A 75 15.49 7.90 -6.68
N ILE A 76 16.61 7.30 -6.22
CA ILE A 76 17.91 7.99 -6.21
C ILE A 76 18.36 8.38 -7.62
N GLY A 77 18.38 7.41 -8.53
CA GLY A 77 18.80 7.67 -9.90
C GLY A 77 17.80 8.52 -10.67
N ALA A 78 16.50 8.31 -10.44
CA ALA A 78 15.42 9.07 -11.07
C ALA A 78 15.47 10.56 -10.69
N PHE A 79 15.62 10.88 -9.41
CA PHE A 79 15.74 12.24 -8.93
C PHE A 79 17.04 12.91 -9.41
N GLY A 80 18.15 12.13 -9.41
CA GLY A 80 19.42 12.59 -9.97
C GLY A 80 19.33 12.95 -11.44
N GLN A 81 18.69 12.11 -12.27
CA GLN A 81 18.52 12.38 -13.69
C GLN A 81 17.58 13.56 -13.95
N ALA A 82 16.47 13.67 -13.22
CA ALA A 82 15.59 14.84 -13.33
C ALA A 82 16.31 16.13 -12.97
N ALA A 83 17.10 16.14 -11.89
CA ALA A 83 17.91 17.31 -11.47
C ALA A 83 19.08 17.61 -12.42
N ALA A 84 19.60 16.61 -13.12
CA ALA A 84 20.66 16.77 -14.10
C ALA A 84 20.25 17.68 -15.28
N LEU A 85 18.96 17.75 -15.61
CA LEU A 85 18.41 18.69 -16.60
C LEU A 85 18.64 20.17 -16.22
N ARG A 86 18.95 20.43 -14.94
CA ARG A 86 19.32 21.74 -14.39
C ARG A 86 20.78 21.79 -13.90
N GLY A 87 21.61 20.82 -14.29
CA GLY A 87 23.03 20.76 -13.88
C GLY A 87 23.27 20.37 -12.42
N ARG A 88 22.24 19.82 -11.70
CA ARG A 88 22.30 19.54 -10.25
C ARG A 88 22.11 18.05 -9.93
N ARG A 89 22.72 17.15 -10.69
CA ARG A 89 22.54 15.71 -10.52
C ARG A 89 22.80 15.22 -9.10
N SER A 90 23.93 15.61 -8.51
CA SER A 90 24.32 15.15 -7.16
C SER A 90 23.31 15.59 -6.08
N ALA A 91 22.74 16.80 -6.20
CA ALA A 91 21.70 17.26 -5.28
C ALA A 91 20.42 16.44 -5.44
N GLY A 92 20.02 16.10 -6.68
CA GLY A 92 18.90 15.22 -6.93
C GLY A 92 19.09 13.82 -6.36
N GLU A 93 20.28 13.23 -6.53
CA GLU A 93 20.61 11.93 -5.95
C GLU A 93 20.58 11.97 -4.42
N ALA A 94 21.12 13.03 -3.78
CA ALA A 94 21.08 13.18 -2.33
C ALA A 94 19.64 13.24 -1.80
N VAL A 95 18.77 14.00 -2.46
CA VAL A 95 17.34 14.06 -2.11
C VAL A 95 16.64 12.71 -2.33
N GLY A 96 17.06 11.94 -3.33
CA GLY A 96 16.51 10.61 -3.62
C GLY A 96 16.73 9.54 -2.55
N TYR A 97 17.68 9.76 -1.61
CA TYR A 97 17.84 8.88 -0.44
C TYR A 97 16.68 9.01 0.55
N ILE A 98 15.99 10.15 0.61
CA ILE A 98 14.87 10.36 1.54
C ILE A 98 13.75 9.33 1.30
N PRO A 99 13.17 9.20 0.10
CA PRO A 99 12.12 8.20 -0.13
C PRO A 99 12.62 6.77 -0.05
N VAL A 100 13.89 6.48 -0.37
CA VAL A 100 14.44 5.12 -0.21
C VAL A 100 14.52 4.72 1.26
N LEU A 101 15.03 5.60 2.12
CA LEU A 101 15.07 5.36 3.56
C LEU A 101 13.66 5.33 4.17
N GLY A 102 12.75 6.16 3.67
CA GLY A 102 11.34 6.13 4.05
C GLY A 102 10.67 4.82 3.69
N SER A 103 10.86 4.32 2.47
CA SER A 103 10.33 3.03 2.04
C SER A 103 10.91 1.86 2.86
N LEU A 104 12.22 1.89 3.16
CA LEU A 104 12.85 0.89 4.01
C LEU A 104 12.29 0.92 5.44
N ALA A 105 12.19 2.11 6.03
CA ALA A 105 11.65 2.26 7.37
C ALA A 105 10.17 1.83 7.44
N LEU A 106 9.38 2.16 6.42
CA LEU A 106 8.00 1.70 6.29
C LEU A 106 7.94 0.16 6.17
N ALA A 107 8.78 -0.44 5.32
CA ALA A 107 8.86 -1.89 5.16
C ALA A 107 9.20 -2.61 6.47
N ILE A 108 10.13 -2.05 7.26
CA ILE A 108 10.55 -2.58 8.55
C ILE A 108 9.37 -2.61 9.54
N GLY A 109 8.64 -1.51 9.72
CA GLY A 109 7.46 -1.48 10.58
C GLY A 109 6.33 -2.37 10.06
N TYR A 110 6.10 -2.33 8.75
CA TYR A 110 5.09 -3.16 8.08
C TYR A 110 5.38 -4.66 8.21
N SER A 111 6.68 -5.07 8.30
CA SER A 111 7.07 -6.44 8.54
C SER A 111 6.55 -6.99 9.87
N CYS A 112 6.53 -6.18 10.93
CA CYS A 112 5.97 -6.58 12.22
C CYS A 112 4.49 -6.93 12.08
N VAL A 113 3.74 -6.09 11.37
CA VAL A 113 2.31 -6.30 11.10
C VAL A 113 2.08 -7.56 10.25
N VAL A 114 2.88 -7.75 9.20
CA VAL A 114 2.80 -8.97 8.36
C VAL A 114 3.14 -10.21 9.20
N GLY A 115 4.08 -10.10 10.13
CA GLY A 115 4.36 -11.15 11.12
C GLY A 115 3.14 -11.50 11.99
N TRP A 116 2.37 -10.50 12.45
CA TRP A 116 1.11 -10.74 13.16
C TRP A 116 0.10 -11.46 12.29
N ILE A 117 0.00 -11.08 11.01
CA ILE A 117 -0.91 -11.74 10.05
C ILE A 117 -0.52 -13.21 9.86
N PHE A 118 0.78 -13.53 9.72
CA PHE A 118 1.23 -14.92 9.64
C PHE A 118 0.83 -15.74 10.86
N LYS A 119 0.99 -15.19 12.08
CA LYS A 119 0.56 -15.84 13.32
C LYS A 119 -0.94 -16.10 13.32
N TYR A 120 -1.75 -15.10 13.01
CA TYR A 120 -3.20 -15.21 13.01
C TYR A 120 -3.73 -16.12 11.90
N PHE A 121 -3.08 -16.14 10.74
CA PHE A 121 -3.37 -17.13 9.70
C PHE A 121 -3.07 -18.57 10.19
N ALA A 122 -1.96 -18.79 10.87
CA ALA A 122 -1.65 -20.09 11.45
C ALA A 122 -2.67 -20.50 12.54
N LEU A 123 -3.05 -19.58 13.43
CA LEU A 123 -4.11 -19.79 14.42
C LEU A 123 -5.48 -20.08 13.78
N ALA A 124 -5.76 -19.49 12.60
CA ALA A 124 -6.98 -19.82 11.85
C ALA A 124 -6.92 -21.22 11.24
N LEU A 125 -5.74 -21.67 10.78
CA LEU A 125 -5.53 -23.00 10.20
C LEU A 125 -5.68 -24.11 11.26
N ASP A 126 -5.03 -23.97 12.41
CA ASP A 126 -5.03 -24.99 13.46
C ASP A 126 -6.29 -24.95 14.33
N GLY A 127 -7.11 -23.90 14.21
CA GLY A 127 -8.33 -23.69 14.98
C GLY A 127 -8.12 -22.95 16.30
N GLY A 128 -6.89 -22.56 16.64
CA GLY A 128 -6.55 -21.78 17.82
C GLY A 128 -7.26 -20.44 17.88
N LEU A 129 -7.47 -19.80 16.72
CA LEU A 129 -8.25 -18.57 16.63
C LEU A 129 -9.69 -18.76 17.11
N PHE A 130 -10.31 -19.85 16.72
CA PHE A 130 -11.69 -20.16 17.05
C PHE A 130 -11.84 -20.67 18.50
N ALA A 131 -10.79 -21.30 19.03
CA ALA A 131 -10.75 -21.75 20.42
C ALA A 131 -10.75 -20.61 21.46
N MET A 132 -10.43 -19.36 21.06
CA MET A 132 -10.55 -18.17 21.92
C MET A 132 -12.02 -17.83 22.25
N GLY A 133 -12.98 -18.35 21.45
CA GLY A 133 -14.40 -18.01 21.61
C GLY A 133 -14.67 -16.52 21.43
N GLN A 134 -15.67 -16.01 22.14
CA GLN A 134 -16.04 -14.59 22.16
C GLN A 134 -15.60 -13.87 23.45
N ASP A 135 -14.63 -14.45 24.18
CA ASP A 135 -14.07 -13.80 25.36
C ASP A 135 -13.08 -12.69 24.92
N MET A 136 -13.55 -11.45 25.01
CA MET A 136 -12.75 -10.28 24.63
C MET A 136 -11.44 -10.18 25.38
N ASN A 137 -11.38 -10.60 26.65
CA ASN A 137 -10.13 -10.55 27.43
C ASN A 137 -9.11 -11.53 26.85
N VAL A 138 -9.53 -12.75 26.49
CA VAL A 138 -8.66 -13.75 25.87
C VAL A 138 -8.14 -13.28 24.53
N ILE A 139 -9.01 -12.67 23.70
CA ILE A 139 -8.64 -12.18 22.37
C ILE A 139 -7.67 -10.99 22.49
N VAL A 140 -7.96 -10.03 23.36
CA VAL A 140 -7.10 -8.85 23.63
C VAL A 140 -5.74 -9.27 24.18
N ASP A 141 -5.71 -10.19 25.16
CA ASP A 141 -4.46 -10.68 25.72
C ASP A 141 -3.62 -11.44 24.68
N SER A 142 -4.26 -12.22 23.83
CA SER A 142 -3.59 -12.91 22.70
C SER A 142 -2.94 -11.90 21.73
N PHE A 143 -3.65 -10.82 21.40
CA PHE A 143 -3.10 -9.78 20.53
C PHE A 143 -2.00 -8.98 21.22
N ASN A 144 -2.19 -8.55 22.46
CA ASN A 144 -1.19 -7.82 23.24
C ASN A 144 0.09 -8.64 23.40
N GLY A 145 -0.04 -9.94 23.69
CA GLY A 145 1.10 -10.87 23.75
C GLY A 145 1.78 -11.09 22.39
N THR A 146 1.09 -10.81 21.29
CA THR A 146 1.66 -10.85 19.93
C THR A 146 2.34 -9.53 19.57
N ALA A 147 1.74 -8.40 19.90
CA ALA A 147 2.19 -7.07 19.55
C ALA A 147 3.26 -6.51 20.51
N CYS A 148 3.55 -7.18 21.61
CA CYS A 148 4.58 -6.74 22.56
C CYS A 148 6.00 -6.94 22.00
N GLY A 149 6.98 -6.32 22.69
CA GLY A 149 8.39 -6.48 22.35
C GLY A 149 8.82 -7.96 22.41
N TRP A 150 9.39 -8.46 21.33
CA TRP A 150 9.82 -9.87 21.16
C TRP A 150 8.69 -10.91 21.18
N GLY A 151 7.42 -10.51 21.17
CA GLY A 151 6.26 -11.41 21.26
C GLY A 151 5.96 -12.21 20.01
N ASN A 152 6.50 -11.80 18.85
CA ASN A 152 6.19 -12.43 17.56
C ASN A 152 7.41 -12.77 16.69
N ASN A 153 8.57 -13.02 17.30
CA ASN A 153 9.83 -13.22 16.58
C ASN A 153 9.75 -14.33 15.53
N PHE A 154 9.18 -15.49 15.89
CA PHE A 154 9.09 -16.65 15.02
C PHE A 154 8.31 -16.34 13.73
N TRP A 155 7.11 -15.78 13.84
CA TRP A 155 6.26 -15.48 12.69
C TRP A 155 6.77 -14.29 11.90
N LEU A 156 7.41 -13.33 12.54
CA LEU A 156 8.08 -12.21 11.87
C LEU A 156 9.22 -12.71 10.98
N VAL A 157 10.06 -13.62 11.49
CA VAL A 157 11.16 -14.21 10.70
C VAL A 157 10.61 -15.03 9.53
N ILE A 158 9.55 -15.81 9.73
CA ILE A 158 8.90 -16.57 8.65
C ILE A 158 8.34 -15.61 7.59
N ALA A 159 7.65 -14.55 7.99
CA ALA A 159 7.10 -13.56 7.07
C ALA A 159 8.21 -12.93 6.20
N LEU A 160 9.30 -12.52 6.83
CA LEU A 160 10.46 -11.95 6.13
C LEU A 160 11.17 -12.98 5.24
N ALA A 161 11.31 -14.22 5.69
CA ALA A 161 11.89 -15.29 4.88
C ALA A 161 11.08 -15.53 3.60
N VAL A 162 9.75 -15.59 3.70
CA VAL A 162 8.86 -15.72 2.53
C VAL A 162 8.99 -14.51 1.61
N ASN A 163 8.96 -13.29 2.18
CA ASN A 163 9.09 -12.05 1.42
C ASN A 163 10.39 -12.00 0.63
N PHE A 164 11.52 -12.21 1.29
CA PHE A 164 12.84 -12.13 0.64
C PHE A 164 13.11 -13.32 -0.29
N ALA A 165 12.51 -14.49 -0.04
CA ALA A 165 12.54 -15.58 -1.01
C ALA A 165 11.86 -15.19 -2.33
N ILE A 166 10.66 -14.58 -2.27
CA ILE A 166 9.98 -14.06 -3.47
C ILE A 166 10.89 -13.06 -4.21
N MET A 167 11.50 -12.13 -3.49
CA MET A 167 12.35 -11.09 -4.07
C MET A 167 13.64 -11.65 -4.69
N ALA A 168 14.24 -12.69 -4.10
CA ALA A 168 15.47 -13.30 -4.58
C ALA A 168 15.33 -13.94 -5.97
N PHE A 169 14.10 -14.40 -6.34
CA PHE A 169 13.81 -14.93 -7.68
C PHE A 169 13.68 -13.86 -8.77
N GLY A 170 13.84 -12.58 -8.44
CA GLY A 170 13.82 -11.48 -9.40
C GLY A 170 12.43 -10.90 -9.64
N VAL A 171 12.38 -9.83 -10.44
CA VAL A 171 11.11 -9.12 -10.74
C VAL A 171 10.17 -10.03 -11.53
N GLY A 172 10.59 -10.55 -12.68
CA GLY A 172 9.76 -11.42 -13.52
C GLY A 172 9.62 -12.86 -13.01
N GLY A 173 10.59 -13.36 -12.24
CA GLY A 173 10.61 -14.75 -11.73
C GLY A 173 9.91 -14.91 -10.38
N GLY A 174 10.00 -13.92 -9.51
CA GLY A 174 9.45 -13.91 -8.16
C GLY A 174 8.25 -12.98 -8.02
N ILE A 175 8.49 -11.67 -8.08
CA ILE A 175 7.47 -10.64 -7.80
C ILE A 175 6.26 -10.79 -8.75
N GLU A 176 6.50 -10.87 -10.05
CA GLU A 176 5.43 -11.00 -11.03
C GLU A 176 4.63 -12.29 -10.85
N ARG A 177 5.31 -13.43 -10.62
CA ARG A 177 4.63 -14.72 -10.43
C ARG A 177 3.79 -14.74 -9.16
N ALA A 178 4.32 -14.22 -8.06
CA ALA A 178 3.60 -14.13 -6.80
C ALA A 178 2.33 -13.28 -6.97
N ASN A 179 2.44 -12.09 -7.56
CA ASN A 179 1.30 -11.21 -7.78
C ASN A 179 0.26 -11.77 -8.76
N LYS A 180 0.68 -12.52 -9.79
CA LYS A 180 -0.22 -13.21 -10.73
C LYS A 180 -1.13 -14.25 -10.07
N VAL A 181 -0.69 -14.82 -8.95
CA VAL A 181 -1.49 -15.78 -8.18
C VAL A 181 -2.24 -15.07 -7.05
N MET A 182 -1.52 -14.29 -6.24
CA MET A 182 -2.05 -13.74 -5.00
C MET A 182 -3.16 -12.72 -5.25
N MET A 183 -3.01 -11.84 -6.26
CA MET A 183 -4.01 -10.80 -6.51
C MET A 183 -5.36 -11.34 -7.03
N PRO A 184 -5.42 -12.16 -8.10
CA PRO A 184 -6.70 -12.75 -8.51
C PRO A 184 -7.36 -13.59 -7.41
N VAL A 185 -6.59 -14.39 -6.67
CA VAL A 185 -7.13 -15.20 -5.57
C VAL A 185 -7.69 -14.31 -4.46
N LEU A 186 -7.00 -13.22 -4.08
CA LEU A 186 -7.49 -12.25 -3.11
C LEU A 186 -8.86 -11.67 -3.51
N PHE A 187 -8.99 -11.17 -4.74
CA PHE A 187 -10.25 -10.60 -5.23
C PHE A 187 -11.37 -11.63 -5.25
N PHE A 188 -11.08 -12.84 -5.70
CA PHE A 188 -12.07 -13.93 -5.76
C PHE A 188 -12.53 -14.35 -4.35
N LEU A 189 -11.60 -14.49 -3.41
CA LEU A 189 -11.91 -14.86 -2.03
C LEU A 189 -12.68 -13.77 -1.29
N PHE A 190 -12.28 -12.49 -1.43
CA PHE A 190 -13.03 -11.38 -0.84
C PHE A 190 -14.43 -11.26 -1.44
N ALA A 191 -14.60 -11.43 -2.74
CA ALA A 191 -15.92 -11.43 -3.36
C ALA A 191 -16.79 -12.58 -2.83
N GLY A 192 -16.25 -13.79 -2.75
CA GLY A 192 -16.93 -14.94 -2.16
C GLY A 192 -17.31 -14.73 -0.70
N LEU A 193 -16.40 -14.15 0.08
CA LEU A 193 -16.63 -13.79 1.49
C LEU A 193 -17.75 -12.74 1.60
N GLY A 194 -17.74 -11.72 0.75
CA GLY A 194 -18.80 -10.70 0.70
C GLY A 194 -20.17 -11.28 0.39
N VAL A 195 -20.25 -12.20 -0.57
CA VAL A 195 -21.50 -12.92 -0.88
C VAL A 195 -21.99 -13.71 0.32
N TYR A 196 -21.10 -14.42 1.02
CA TYR A 196 -21.48 -15.17 2.21
C TYR A 196 -21.96 -14.26 3.33
N ILE A 197 -21.23 -13.18 3.66
CA ILE A 197 -21.60 -12.21 4.69
C ILE A 197 -22.97 -11.58 4.39
N ALA A 198 -23.27 -11.30 3.13
CA ALA A 198 -24.56 -10.77 2.72
C ALA A 198 -25.76 -11.67 3.06
N THR A 199 -25.53 -12.97 3.29
CA THR A 199 -26.58 -13.93 3.70
C THR A 199 -26.81 -13.94 5.21
N LEU A 200 -25.95 -13.29 5.99
CA LEU A 200 -26.06 -13.33 7.45
C LEU A 200 -27.13 -12.36 7.97
N PRO A 201 -27.89 -12.76 9.01
CA PRO A 201 -28.81 -11.86 9.70
C PRO A 201 -28.06 -10.63 10.25
N GLY A 202 -28.62 -9.44 10.10
CA GLY A 202 -28.00 -8.19 10.56
C GLY A 202 -27.01 -7.55 9.59
N ALA A 203 -26.46 -8.28 8.61
CA ALA A 203 -25.53 -7.72 7.62
C ALA A 203 -26.16 -6.57 6.79
N GLY A 204 -27.48 -6.61 6.58
CA GLY A 204 -28.23 -5.58 5.86
C GLY A 204 -28.08 -4.17 6.45
N ASP A 205 -27.92 -4.06 7.76
CA ASP A 205 -27.71 -2.76 8.42
C ASP A 205 -26.34 -2.17 8.10
N GLY A 206 -25.30 -3.01 8.02
CA GLY A 206 -23.98 -2.61 7.56
C GLY A 206 -23.98 -2.12 6.12
N TYR A 207 -24.67 -2.81 5.21
CA TYR A 207 -24.82 -2.32 3.83
C TYR A 207 -25.59 -1.01 3.77
N ARG A 208 -26.70 -0.88 4.50
CA ARG A 208 -27.45 0.37 4.59
C ARG A 208 -26.56 1.51 5.07
N TYR A 209 -25.75 1.26 6.09
CA TYR A 209 -24.80 2.24 6.62
C TYR A 209 -23.81 2.73 5.57
N ILE A 210 -23.16 1.81 4.82
CA ILE A 210 -22.19 2.16 3.76
C ILE A 210 -22.82 3.07 2.69
N PHE A 211 -24.07 2.81 2.31
CA PHE A 211 -24.76 3.57 1.26
C PHE A 211 -25.56 4.76 1.77
N THR A 212 -25.54 5.04 3.06
CA THR A 212 -26.18 6.23 3.64
C THR A 212 -25.29 7.45 3.43
N LEU A 213 -25.90 8.53 2.90
CA LEU A 213 -25.27 9.82 2.73
C LEU A 213 -25.83 10.80 3.77
N ASP A 214 -24.96 11.40 4.56
CA ASP A 214 -25.24 12.57 5.37
C ASP A 214 -24.66 13.82 4.70
N PRO A 215 -25.47 14.66 4.04
CA PRO A 215 -24.99 15.88 3.40
C PRO A 215 -24.35 16.88 4.38
N ALA A 216 -24.76 16.88 5.64
CA ALA A 216 -24.21 17.78 6.66
C ALA A 216 -22.75 17.40 6.99
N GLY A 217 -22.42 16.11 6.99
CA GLY A 217 -21.07 15.63 7.22
C GLY A 217 -20.08 16.10 6.15
N LEU A 218 -20.54 16.38 4.92
CA LEU A 218 -19.68 16.93 3.85
C LEU A 218 -19.14 18.34 4.15
N ALA A 219 -19.73 19.04 5.12
CA ALA A 219 -19.26 20.37 5.53
C ALA A 219 -18.06 20.30 6.50
N ASP A 220 -17.71 19.12 7.04
CA ASP A 220 -16.57 18.97 7.93
C ASP A 220 -15.25 18.93 7.13
N PRO A 221 -14.33 19.91 7.30
CA PRO A 221 -13.04 19.90 6.60
C PRO A 221 -12.17 18.67 6.93
N LYS A 222 -12.33 18.10 8.12
CA LYS A 222 -11.55 16.90 8.52
C LYS A 222 -11.89 15.70 7.66
N LEU A 223 -13.17 15.52 7.31
CA LEU A 223 -13.61 14.47 6.38
C LEU A 223 -12.78 14.49 5.08
N TRP A 224 -12.63 15.66 4.48
CA TRP A 224 -11.88 15.84 3.23
C TRP A 224 -10.40 15.55 3.40
N ILE A 225 -9.80 15.95 4.54
CA ILE A 225 -8.41 15.68 4.85
C ILE A 225 -8.16 14.18 5.00
N TYR A 226 -9.03 13.46 5.73
CA TYR A 226 -8.90 12.01 5.90
C TYR A 226 -9.19 11.24 4.60
N ALA A 227 -10.16 11.67 3.81
CA ALA A 227 -10.45 11.08 2.50
C ALA A 227 -9.27 11.25 1.53
N PHE A 228 -8.64 12.45 1.52
CA PHE A 228 -7.44 12.70 0.76
C PHE A 228 -6.27 11.83 1.24
N GLY A 229 -6.02 11.80 2.55
CA GLY A 229 -4.96 10.99 3.16
C GLY A 229 -5.11 9.51 2.80
N GLN A 230 -6.33 8.96 2.91
CA GLN A 230 -6.59 7.57 2.53
C GLN A 230 -6.30 7.31 1.05
N ALA A 231 -6.76 8.15 0.14
CA ALA A 231 -6.51 8.00 -1.29
C ALA A 231 -5.00 8.10 -1.63
N PHE A 232 -4.30 9.01 -0.96
CA PHE A 232 -2.86 9.24 -1.16
C PHE A 232 -2.02 8.04 -0.74
N PHE A 233 -2.35 7.43 0.41
CA PHE A 233 -1.66 6.24 0.90
C PHE A 233 -2.05 4.98 0.13
N SER A 234 -3.35 4.77 -0.13
CA SER A 234 -3.87 3.58 -0.81
C SER A 234 -3.22 3.37 -2.17
N LEU A 235 -3.05 4.42 -2.94
CA LEU A 235 -2.47 4.37 -4.29
C LEU A 235 -0.93 4.22 -4.31
N SER A 236 -0.28 3.97 -3.18
CA SER A 236 1.18 3.74 -3.05
C SER A 236 2.06 4.88 -3.55
N VAL A 237 1.52 6.10 -3.67
CA VAL A 237 2.31 7.27 -4.10
C VAL A 237 3.25 7.71 -2.97
N ALA A 238 2.80 7.63 -1.73
CA ALA A 238 3.58 8.05 -0.56
C ALA A 238 4.90 7.29 -0.37
N GLY A 239 5.01 6.04 -0.84
CA GLY A 239 6.22 5.21 -0.68
C GLY A 239 7.18 5.22 -1.88
N ASN A 240 6.89 5.98 -2.96
CA ASN A 240 7.63 5.92 -4.23
C ASN A 240 7.72 4.50 -4.85
N GLY A 241 6.83 3.60 -4.44
CA GLY A 241 6.74 2.24 -4.97
C GLY A 241 6.37 2.22 -6.46
N THR A 242 5.60 3.21 -6.91
CA THR A 242 5.25 3.41 -8.32
C THR A 242 6.43 3.92 -9.16
N VAL A 243 7.39 4.65 -8.58
CA VAL A 243 8.65 5.03 -9.26
C VAL A 243 9.48 3.80 -9.56
N ILE A 244 9.68 2.89 -8.56
CA ILE A 244 10.49 1.69 -8.77
C ILE A 244 9.85 0.72 -9.77
N TYR A 245 8.55 0.45 -9.65
CA TYR A 245 7.86 -0.41 -10.62
C TYR A 245 7.79 0.23 -12.01
N GLY A 246 7.59 1.55 -12.10
CA GLY A 246 7.68 2.30 -13.34
C GLY A 246 9.02 2.11 -14.04
N SER A 247 10.12 2.02 -13.28
CA SER A 247 11.46 1.81 -13.83
C SER A 247 11.66 0.45 -14.53
N TYR A 248 10.84 -0.53 -14.21
CA TYR A 248 10.81 -1.86 -14.84
C TYR A 248 9.79 -1.97 -15.98
N PHE A 249 9.02 -0.90 -16.24
CA PHE A 249 7.96 -0.89 -17.23
C PHE A 249 8.48 -0.71 -18.65
N SER A 250 7.91 -1.46 -19.61
CA SER A 250 8.30 -1.40 -21.01
C SER A 250 7.99 -0.04 -21.64
N ASP A 251 8.79 0.36 -22.62
CA ASP A 251 8.61 1.60 -23.38
C ASP A 251 7.37 1.57 -24.30
N ASP A 252 6.96 0.38 -24.73
CA ASP A 252 5.84 0.19 -25.65
C ASP A 252 4.47 0.22 -24.95
N GLU A 253 4.47 0.26 -23.63
CA GLU A 253 3.25 0.20 -22.83
C GLU A 253 2.76 1.58 -22.40
N SER A 254 1.44 1.73 -22.29
CA SER A 254 0.80 2.99 -21.91
C SER A 254 0.73 3.18 -20.39
N ILE A 255 1.49 4.16 -19.86
CA ILE A 255 1.43 4.54 -18.44
C ILE A 255 0.04 5.00 -18.01
N PRO A 256 -0.65 5.91 -18.74
CA PRO A 256 -2.00 6.33 -18.34
C PRO A 256 -2.99 5.16 -18.22
N SER A 257 -2.88 4.16 -19.12
CA SER A 257 -3.71 2.95 -19.03
C SER A 257 -3.37 2.09 -17.80
N ALA A 258 -2.09 1.93 -17.51
CA ALA A 258 -1.63 1.18 -16.34
C ALA A 258 -2.07 1.85 -15.02
N ALA A 259 -1.85 3.16 -14.90
CA ALA A 259 -2.24 3.95 -13.73
C ALA A 259 -3.76 3.91 -13.47
N ARG A 260 -4.57 4.00 -14.54
CA ARG A 260 -6.02 3.86 -14.44
C ARG A 260 -6.42 2.48 -13.89
N ASN A 261 -5.80 1.41 -14.38
CA ASN A 261 -6.10 0.06 -13.91
C ASN A 261 -5.68 -0.11 -12.44
N VAL A 262 -4.52 0.41 -12.04
CA VAL A 262 -4.07 0.36 -10.64
C VAL A 262 -5.07 1.08 -9.74
N ALA A 263 -5.44 2.33 -10.06
CA ALA A 263 -6.41 3.08 -9.28
C ALA A 263 -7.79 2.39 -9.19
N LEU A 264 -8.25 1.80 -10.30
CA LEU A 264 -9.52 1.07 -10.34
C LEU A 264 -9.50 -0.17 -9.44
N PHE A 265 -8.49 -1.01 -9.56
CA PHE A 265 -8.41 -2.27 -8.80
C PHE A 265 -8.06 -2.04 -7.34
N ASP A 266 -7.27 -1.01 -7.01
CA ASP A 266 -7.03 -0.58 -5.64
C ASP A 266 -8.34 -0.15 -4.96
N THR A 267 -9.11 0.72 -5.62
CA THR A 267 -10.42 1.16 -5.14
C THR A 267 -11.40 -0.01 -5.00
N LEU A 268 -11.40 -0.93 -5.98
CA LEU A 268 -12.24 -2.12 -5.91
C LEU A 268 -11.88 -3.00 -4.72
N ALA A 269 -10.59 -3.19 -4.43
CA ALA A 269 -10.14 -3.96 -3.27
C ALA A 269 -10.57 -3.30 -1.94
N ALA A 270 -10.42 -1.97 -1.84
CA ALA A 270 -10.85 -1.20 -0.68
C ALA A 270 -12.37 -1.31 -0.45
N LEU A 271 -13.16 -1.17 -1.52
CA LEU A 271 -14.61 -1.33 -1.46
C LEU A 271 -15.02 -2.76 -1.09
N LEU A 272 -14.39 -3.77 -1.68
CA LEU A 272 -14.68 -5.17 -1.32
C LEU A 272 -14.37 -5.43 0.16
N ALA A 273 -13.26 -4.91 0.68
CA ALA A 273 -12.94 -5.03 2.09
C ALA A 273 -13.99 -4.35 2.98
N ALA A 274 -14.43 -3.14 2.63
CA ALA A 274 -15.50 -2.45 3.38
C ALA A 274 -16.84 -3.20 3.30
N LEU A 275 -17.20 -3.75 2.12
CA LEU A 275 -18.41 -4.54 1.91
C LEU A 275 -18.38 -5.92 2.59
N VAL A 276 -17.22 -6.38 3.03
CA VAL A 276 -17.06 -7.57 3.87
C VAL A 276 -17.07 -7.20 5.35
N ILE A 277 -16.23 -6.25 5.74
CA ILE A 277 -15.92 -5.96 7.15
C ILE A 277 -17.08 -5.26 7.84
N ILE A 278 -17.61 -4.18 7.26
CA ILE A 278 -18.68 -3.39 7.90
C ILE A 278 -19.97 -4.21 8.08
N PRO A 279 -20.45 -4.96 7.06
CA PRO A 279 -21.60 -5.83 7.26
C PRO A 279 -21.32 -7.02 8.19
N ALA A 280 -20.07 -7.55 8.25
CA ALA A 280 -19.70 -8.58 9.20
C ALA A 280 -19.78 -8.05 10.65
N MET A 281 -19.26 -6.84 10.90
CA MET A 281 -19.36 -6.21 12.22
C MET A 281 -20.83 -5.96 12.60
N ALA A 282 -21.65 -5.46 11.69
CA ALA A 282 -23.09 -5.26 11.93
C ALA A 282 -23.79 -6.59 12.27
N ALA A 283 -23.55 -7.66 11.52
CA ALA A 283 -24.09 -8.99 11.78
C ALA A 283 -23.63 -9.58 13.14
N GLY A 284 -22.40 -9.25 13.56
CA GLY A 284 -21.85 -9.65 14.86
C GLY A 284 -22.27 -8.76 16.03
N GLY A 285 -23.01 -7.68 15.78
CA GLY A 285 -23.41 -6.71 16.82
C GLY A 285 -22.22 -5.88 17.38
N ALA A 286 -21.12 -5.78 16.64
CA ALA A 286 -19.96 -4.99 17.03
C ALA A 286 -20.16 -3.50 16.73
N ASP A 287 -19.44 -2.63 17.46
CA ASP A 287 -19.44 -1.19 17.18
C ASP A 287 -18.70 -0.91 15.88
N LEU A 288 -19.33 -0.18 14.97
CA LEU A 288 -18.76 0.19 13.67
C LEU A 288 -17.66 1.25 13.79
N SER A 289 -17.49 1.88 14.95
CA SER A 289 -16.43 2.87 15.21
C SER A 289 -15.08 2.28 15.62
N ASP A 290 -15.03 0.97 15.88
CA ASP A 290 -13.79 0.28 16.24
C ASP A 290 -12.79 0.26 15.08
N GLY A 291 -11.53 0.62 15.33
CA GLY A 291 -10.55 0.81 14.27
C GLY A 291 -9.11 0.41 14.62
N GLY A 292 -8.19 0.74 13.72
CA GLY A 292 -6.77 0.43 13.86
C GLY A 292 -6.45 -1.07 13.77
N PRO A 293 -5.27 -1.52 14.26
CA PRO A 293 -4.92 -2.94 14.30
C PRO A 293 -5.92 -3.78 15.10
N GLY A 294 -6.55 -3.19 16.11
CA GLY A 294 -7.60 -3.82 16.92
C GLY A 294 -8.78 -4.30 16.08
N LEU A 295 -9.17 -3.56 15.04
CA LEU A 295 -10.25 -3.98 14.15
C LEU A 295 -10.01 -5.41 13.62
N MET A 296 -8.85 -5.68 13.12
CA MET A 296 -8.54 -6.93 12.42
C MET A 296 -8.21 -8.08 13.39
N PHE A 297 -7.45 -7.81 14.44
CA PHE A 297 -6.90 -8.85 15.30
C PHE A 297 -7.71 -9.07 16.58
N ILE A 298 -8.62 -8.16 16.92
CA ILE A 298 -9.47 -8.24 18.11
C ILE A 298 -10.93 -8.32 17.70
N PHE A 299 -11.48 -7.23 17.13
CA PHE A 299 -12.93 -7.12 16.90
C PHE A 299 -13.43 -8.12 15.85
N LEU A 300 -12.75 -8.24 14.69
CA LEU A 300 -13.15 -9.21 13.66
C LEU A 300 -12.96 -10.66 14.13
N VAL A 301 -11.95 -10.96 14.95
CA VAL A 301 -11.79 -12.29 15.55
C VAL A 301 -12.99 -12.63 16.43
N ASN A 302 -13.40 -11.70 17.30
CA ASN A 302 -14.60 -11.88 18.14
C ASN A 302 -15.85 -12.11 17.29
N VAL A 303 -16.04 -11.27 16.25
CA VAL A 303 -17.19 -11.37 15.32
C VAL A 303 -17.19 -12.72 14.61
N PHE A 304 -16.07 -13.16 14.04
CA PHE A 304 -15.98 -14.46 13.36
C PHE A 304 -16.23 -15.63 14.29
N ASN A 305 -15.75 -15.57 15.53
CA ASN A 305 -15.97 -16.63 16.51
C ASN A 305 -17.44 -16.78 16.93
N GLY A 306 -18.23 -15.72 16.80
CA GLY A 306 -19.69 -15.74 17.06
C GLY A 306 -20.55 -16.12 15.86
N MET A 307 -19.98 -16.18 14.64
CA MET A 307 -20.75 -16.39 13.42
C MET A 307 -20.87 -17.88 13.03
N PRO A 308 -21.98 -18.29 12.39
CA PRO A 308 -22.03 -19.56 11.69
C PRO A 308 -20.90 -19.65 10.66
N GLY A 309 -20.17 -20.77 10.61
CA GLY A 309 -19.03 -20.93 9.68
C GLY A 309 -17.82 -20.03 9.95
N GLY A 310 -17.75 -19.35 11.08
CA GLY A 310 -16.73 -18.35 11.41
C GLY A 310 -15.29 -18.84 11.28
N ARG A 311 -15.04 -20.15 11.53
CA ARG A 311 -13.73 -20.76 11.31
C ARG A 311 -13.28 -20.64 9.85
N VAL A 312 -14.17 -20.91 8.89
CA VAL A 312 -13.85 -20.81 7.46
C VAL A 312 -13.73 -19.35 7.05
N ILE A 313 -14.61 -18.49 7.57
CA ILE A 313 -14.56 -17.03 7.32
C ILE A 313 -13.24 -16.46 7.79
N GLY A 314 -12.83 -16.72 9.02
CA GLY A 314 -11.57 -16.24 9.58
C GLY A 314 -10.36 -16.74 8.80
N LEU A 315 -10.35 -18.02 8.41
CA LEU A 315 -9.28 -18.59 7.59
C LEU A 315 -9.16 -17.89 6.23
N VAL A 316 -10.28 -17.73 5.51
CA VAL A 316 -10.31 -17.05 4.21
C VAL A 316 -9.92 -15.60 4.36
N PHE A 317 -10.42 -14.92 5.38
CA PHE A 317 -10.07 -13.52 5.64
C PHE A 317 -8.57 -13.34 5.88
N PHE A 318 -7.97 -14.10 6.81
CA PHE A 318 -6.53 -13.97 7.08
C PHE A 318 -5.66 -14.41 5.92
N LEU A 319 -6.12 -15.32 5.05
CA LEU A 319 -5.42 -15.63 3.79
C LEU A 319 -5.42 -14.44 2.83
N CYS A 320 -6.55 -13.76 2.69
CA CYS A 320 -6.63 -12.53 1.86
C CYS A 320 -5.71 -11.44 2.41
N VAL A 321 -5.75 -11.21 3.73
CA VAL A 321 -4.91 -10.24 4.42
C VAL A 321 -3.43 -10.57 4.27
N LEU A 322 -3.07 -11.87 4.33
CA LEU A 322 -1.71 -12.35 4.10
C LEU A 322 -1.21 -12.00 2.70
N PHE A 323 -2.02 -12.21 1.68
CA PHE A 323 -1.65 -11.88 0.30
C PHE A 323 -1.47 -10.38 0.11
N ALA A 324 -2.39 -9.56 0.62
CA ALA A 324 -2.27 -8.11 0.58
C ALA A 324 -1.01 -7.60 1.32
N GLY A 325 -0.73 -8.15 2.49
CA GLY A 325 0.45 -7.81 3.28
C GLY A 325 1.75 -8.13 2.56
N LEU A 326 1.89 -9.35 2.03
CA LEU A 326 3.10 -9.79 1.36
C LEU A 326 3.38 -9.02 0.06
N THR A 327 2.36 -8.78 -0.77
CA THR A 327 2.56 -8.09 -2.05
C THR A 327 2.99 -6.64 -1.87
N SER A 328 2.44 -5.95 -0.86
CA SER A 328 2.85 -4.60 -0.50
C SER A 328 4.26 -4.59 0.12
N LEU A 329 4.57 -5.54 1.00
CA LEU A 329 5.88 -5.63 1.65
C LEU A 329 7.01 -5.86 0.65
N VAL A 330 6.78 -6.72 -0.35
CA VAL A 330 7.73 -6.95 -1.46
C VAL A 330 8.05 -5.65 -2.19
N ASN A 331 7.04 -4.83 -2.51
CA ASN A 331 7.25 -3.55 -3.20
C ASN A 331 8.05 -2.56 -2.34
N LEU A 332 7.74 -2.46 -1.06
CA LEU A 332 8.42 -1.53 -0.15
C LEU A 332 9.92 -1.86 -0.02
N TYR A 333 10.27 -3.14 0.13
CA TYR A 333 11.68 -3.56 0.18
C TYR A 333 12.38 -3.46 -1.17
N GLU A 334 11.65 -3.60 -2.30
CA GLU A 334 12.23 -3.53 -3.65
C GLU A 334 12.91 -2.18 -3.93
N VAL A 335 12.36 -1.08 -3.40
CA VAL A 335 12.96 0.26 -3.50
C VAL A 335 14.39 0.28 -2.97
N SER A 336 14.63 -0.38 -1.82
CA SER A 336 15.95 -0.43 -1.18
C SER A 336 16.88 -1.44 -1.85
N VAL A 337 16.34 -2.57 -2.31
CA VAL A 337 17.13 -3.58 -3.06
C VAL A 337 17.65 -2.98 -4.36
N GLU A 338 16.78 -2.28 -5.10
CA GLU A 338 17.21 -1.60 -6.35
C GLU A 338 18.24 -0.53 -6.09
N ALA A 339 18.09 0.26 -5.03
CA ALA A 339 19.05 1.29 -4.66
C ALA A 339 20.47 0.70 -4.42
N LEU A 340 20.57 -0.48 -3.77
CA LEU A 340 21.84 -1.18 -3.61
C LEU A 340 22.39 -1.73 -4.94
N GLN A 341 21.52 -2.23 -5.81
CA GLN A 341 21.93 -2.70 -7.13
C GLN A 341 22.46 -1.55 -8.00
N ASP A 342 21.77 -0.40 -7.99
CA ASP A 342 22.15 0.78 -8.79
C ASP A 342 23.44 1.45 -8.26
N LYS A 343 23.52 1.71 -6.95
CA LYS A 343 24.62 2.48 -6.35
C LYS A 343 25.86 1.65 -6.02
N LEU A 344 25.67 0.44 -5.48
CA LEU A 344 26.76 -0.44 -5.10
C LEU A 344 27.05 -1.53 -6.14
N ARG A 345 26.26 -1.58 -7.23
CA ARG A 345 26.38 -2.59 -8.30
C ARG A 345 26.34 -4.03 -7.78
N LEU A 346 25.62 -4.26 -6.71
CA LEU A 346 25.43 -5.58 -6.14
C LEU A 346 24.56 -6.43 -7.07
N LYS A 347 24.88 -7.72 -7.15
CA LYS A 347 23.96 -8.69 -7.77
C LYS A 347 22.67 -8.77 -6.93
N ARG A 348 21.54 -9.04 -7.58
CA ARG A 348 20.23 -9.07 -6.93
C ARG A 348 20.20 -9.88 -5.63
N VAL A 349 20.66 -11.13 -5.66
CA VAL A 349 20.66 -12.00 -4.46
C VAL A 349 21.46 -11.38 -3.32
N ALA A 350 22.60 -10.75 -3.62
CA ALA A 350 23.43 -10.09 -2.60
C ALA A 350 22.72 -8.84 -2.04
N ALA A 351 22.09 -8.02 -2.90
CA ALA A 351 21.32 -6.86 -2.46
C ALA A 351 20.13 -7.27 -1.58
N VAL A 352 19.38 -8.31 -2.01
CA VAL A 352 18.30 -8.89 -1.21
C VAL A 352 18.80 -9.41 0.13
N ALA A 353 19.93 -10.12 0.17
CA ALA A 353 20.49 -10.64 1.42
C ALA A 353 20.90 -9.53 2.39
N VAL A 354 21.51 -8.44 1.90
CA VAL A 354 21.87 -7.28 2.73
C VAL A 354 20.62 -6.64 3.33
N ILE A 355 19.61 -6.39 2.50
CA ILE A 355 18.33 -5.79 2.99
C ILE A 355 17.60 -6.76 3.91
N ALA A 356 17.65 -8.07 3.66
CA ALA A 356 17.08 -9.08 4.54
C ALA A 356 17.69 -9.05 5.94
N VAL A 357 19.03 -8.97 6.02
CA VAL A 357 19.72 -8.87 7.32
C VAL A 357 19.32 -7.58 8.06
N ILE A 358 19.39 -6.43 7.38
CA ILE A 358 19.05 -5.13 7.98
C ILE A 358 17.57 -5.10 8.38
N GLY A 359 16.70 -5.45 7.45
CA GLY A 359 15.25 -5.45 7.67
C GLY A 359 14.83 -6.35 8.83
N THR A 360 15.37 -7.59 8.87
CA THR A 360 15.06 -8.53 9.95
C THR A 360 15.58 -8.04 11.30
N ALA A 361 16.84 -7.61 11.36
CA ALA A 361 17.44 -7.15 12.60
C ALA A 361 16.70 -5.96 13.21
N VAL A 362 16.40 -4.96 12.37
CA VAL A 362 15.69 -3.75 12.86
C VAL A 362 14.23 -4.06 13.19
N SER A 363 13.53 -4.86 12.36
CA SER A 363 12.13 -5.25 12.66
C SER A 363 12.01 -6.01 13.99
N LEU A 364 12.97 -6.88 14.31
CA LEU A 364 12.99 -7.57 15.60
C LEU A 364 13.14 -6.59 16.78
N CYS A 365 13.94 -5.54 16.61
CA CYS A 365 14.19 -4.56 17.67
C CYS A 365 13.02 -3.58 17.90
N ILE A 366 12.25 -3.26 16.86
CA ILE A 366 11.22 -2.20 16.95
C ILE A 366 9.81 -2.71 17.33
N GLN A 367 9.62 -4.00 17.57
CA GLN A 367 8.28 -4.57 17.82
C GLN A 367 7.51 -3.82 18.91
N ALA A 368 8.18 -3.40 19.98
CA ALA A 368 7.55 -2.66 21.08
C ALA A 368 7.12 -1.24 20.73
N ILE A 369 7.70 -0.65 19.69
CA ILE A 369 7.47 0.75 19.28
C ILE A 369 6.94 0.84 17.83
N VAL A 370 6.41 -0.25 17.30
CA VAL A 370 6.02 -0.31 15.88
C VAL A 370 4.99 0.76 15.50
N SER A 371 4.07 1.10 16.40
CA SER A 371 3.08 2.15 16.16
C SER A 371 3.75 3.51 15.98
N ASP A 372 4.52 3.94 16.96
CA ASP A 372 5.25 5.22 16.91
C ASP A 372 6.21 5.30 15.71
N TRP A 373 6.89 4.16 15.42
CA TRP A 373 7.75 4.02 14.24
C TRP A 373 6.99 4.26 12.94
N MET A 374 5.83 3.59 12.78
CA MET A 374 4.99 3.72 11.60
C MET A 374 4.42 5.13 11.46
N ASP A 375 4.04 5.77 12.57
CA ASP A 375 3.52 7.14 12.59
C ASP A 375 4.58 8.13 12.09
N VAL A 376 5.80 8.07 12.61
CA VAL A 376 6.87 8.94 12.13
C VAL A 376 7.12 8.78 10.63
N VAL A 377 7.16 7.54 10.16
CA VAL A 377 7.47 7.25 8.75
C VAL A 377 6.32 7.67 7.83
N SER A 378 5.09 7.32 8.18
CA SER A 378 3.91 7.56 7.33
C SER A 378 3.44 9.01 7.36
N ILE A 379 3.61 9.72 8.48
CA ILE A 379 3.19 11.11 8.63
C ILE A 379 4.19 12.08 7.97
N TYR A 380 5.48 11.83 8.11
CA TYR A 380 6.50 12.79 7.69
C TYR A 380 7.29 12.34 6.46
N ILE A 381 7.86 11.13 6.48
CA ILE A 381 8.86 10.74 5.50
C ILE A 381 8.21 10.36 4.15
N CYS A 382 7.15 9.56 4.18
CA CYS A 382 6.48 9.11 2.97
C CYS A 382 5.81 10.26 2.18
N PRO A 383 5.02 11.17 2.79
CA PRO A 383 4.47 12.32 2.07
C PRO A 383 5.55 13.28 1.55
N LEU A 384 6.65 13.45 2.28
CA LEU A 384 7.79 14.22 1.81
C LEU A 384 8.42 13.58 0.56
N GLY A 385 8.56 12.27 0.53
CA GLY A 385 9.05 11.53 -0.63
C GLY A 385 8.20 11.76 -1.89
N ALA A 386 6.88 11.69 -1.76
CA ALA A 386 5.93 11.95 -2.84
C ALA A 386 5.98 13.41 -3.34
N LEU A 387 6.04 14.35 -2.40
CA LEU A 387 6.18 15.79 -2.73
C LEU A 387 7.48 16.05 -3.53
N LEU A 388 8.59 15.46 -3.08
CA LEU A 388 9.88 15.59 -3.75
C LEU A 388 9.87 14.96 -5.15
N ALA A 389 9.24 13.80 -5.34
CA ALA A 389 9.04 13.21 -6.65
C ALA A 389 8.25 14.15 -7.58
N GLY A 390 7.14 14.71 -7.08
CA GLY A 390 6.32 15.68 -7.81
C GLY A 390 7.08 16.95 -8.18
N ILE A 391 7.83 17.53 -7.24
CA ILE A 391 8.65 18.72 -7.50
C ILE A 391 9.71 18.43 -8.56
N LEU A 392 10.47 17.34 -8.41
CA LEU A 392 11.54 17.03 -9.36
C LEU A 392 11.01 16.71 -10.74
N PHE A 393 9.90 16.01 -10.85
CA PHE A 393 9.33 15.66 -12.14
C PHE A 393 8.61 16.84 -12.80
N PHE A 394 7.68 17.51 -12.11
CA PHE A 394 6.83 18.52 -12.72
C PHE A 394 7.44 19.93 -12.75
N TRP A 395 8.30 20.30 -11.78
CA TRP A 395 8.87 21.63 -11.71
C TRP A 395 10.31 21.69 -12.23
N VAL A 396 11.14 20.70 -11.88
CA VAL A 396 12.57 20.70 -12.24
C VAL A 396 12.79 20.17 -13.65
N ALA A 397 12.26 18.97 -13.97
CA ALA A 397 12.43 18.38 -15.30
C ALA A 397 11.69 19.16 -16.41
N GLY A 398 10.56 19.76 -16.08
CA GLY A 398 9.85 20.66 -16.98
C GLY A 398 8.86 19.99 -17.94
N LYS A 399 8.02 20.81 -18.57
CA LYS A 399 6.84 20.38 -19.33
C LYS A 399 7.15 19.39 -20.45
N ASP A 400 8.15 19.70 -21.26
CA ASP A 400 8.44 18.90 -22.46
C ASP A 400 8.95 17.50 -22.11
N PHE A 401 9.82 17.41 -21.10
CA PHE A 401 10.29 16.14 -20.58
C PHE A 401 9.14 15.31 -19.99
N VAL A 402 8.28 15.92 -19.18
CA VAL A 402 7.13 15.27 -18.56
C VAL A 402 6.18 14.71 -19.61
N LEU A 403 5.77 15.53 -20.58
CA LEU A 403 4.83 15.10 -21.62
C LEU A 403 5.43 14.04 -22.53
N ALA A 404 6.71 14.13 -22.87
CA ALA A 404 7.41 13.08 -23.63
C ALA A 404 7.46 11.77 -22.85
N ALA A 405 7.79 11.80 -21.55
CA ALA A 405 7.86 10.64 -20.69
C ALA A 405 6.48 9.95 -20.52
N VAL A 406 5.42 10.73 -20.30
CA VAL A 406 4.07 10.20 -20.06
C VAL A 406 3.46 9.63 -21.34
N ASN A 407 3.69 10.27 -22.48
CA ASN A 407 3.08 9.88 -23.76
C ASN A 407 3.83 8.76 -24.50
N LYS A 408 5.04 8.41 -24.06
CA LYS A 408 5.79 7.30 -24.63
C LYS A 408 4.99 6.00 -24.50
N GLY A 409 4.78 5.28 -25.60
CA GLY A 409 3.99 4.06 -25.64
C GLY A 409 2.46 4.24 -25.46
N ALA A 410 1.97 5.47 -25.36
CA ALA A 410 0.55 5.76 -25.26
C ALA A 410 -0.10 5.80 -26.64
N GLY A 411 -1.15 5.00 -26.86
CA GLY A 411 -1.90 5.02 -28.12
C GLY A 411 -2.65 6.33 -28.40
N LYS A 412 -2.97 7.10 -27.32
CA LYS A 412 -3.49 8.47 -27.39
C LYS A 412 -2.73 9.34 -26.40
N PRO A 413 -2.20 10.50 -26.84
CA PRO A 413 -1.54 11.44 -25.93
C PRO A 413 -2.47 11.89 -24.81
N ILE A 414 -1.90 12.08 -23.62
CA ILE A 414 -2.63 12.67 -22.50
C ILE A 414 -2.99 14.13 -22.81
N GLY A 415 -4.17 14.58 -22.36
CA GLY A 415 -4.63 15.94 -22.64
C GLY A 415 -3.78 17.03 -21.98
N ALA A 416 -3.91 18.26 -22.49
CA ALA A 416 -3.17 19.42 -21.99
C ALA A 416 -3.43 19.75 -20.51
N TRP A 417 -4.54 19.27 -19.96
CA TRP A 417 -4.94 19.41 -18.54
C TRP A 417 -3.97 18.72 -17.58
N PHE A 418 -3.30 17.67 -18.02
CA PHE A 418 -2.47 16.82 -17.15
C PHE A 418 -1.34 17.61 -16.49
N TYR A 419 -0.55 18.33 -17.28
CA TYR A 419 0.64 19.02 -16.75
C TYR A 419 0.31 20.09 -15.71
N PRO A 420 -0.62 21.04 -15.94
CA PRO A 420 -0.97 22.04 -14.93
C PRO A 420 -1.63 21.40 -13.69
N LEU A 421 -2.50 20.39 -13.88
CA LEU A 421 -3.13 19.69 -12.76
C LEU A 421 -2.09 18.99 -11.88
N SER A 422 -1.14 18.27 -12.48
CA SER A 422 -0.08 17.58 -11.75
C SER A 422 0.90 18.54 -11.10
N LYS A 423 1.30 19.60 -11.82
CA LYS A 423 2.27 20.58 -11.33
C LYS A 423 1.75 21.38 -10.15
N TYR A 424 0.53 21.86 -10.21
CA TYR A 424 -0.02 22.77 -9.21
C TYR A 424 -0.91 22.06 -8.20
N VAL A 425 -1.93 21.33 -8.66
CA VAL A 425 -2.92 20.74 -7.73
C VAL A 425 -2.33 19.54 -7.00
N TYR A 426 -1.73 18.57 -7.71
CA TYR A 426 -1.15 17.40 -7.06
C TYR A 426 -0.02 17.78 -6.08
N CYS A 427 0.92 18.65 -6.49
CA CYS A 427 2.01 19.07 -5.60
C CYS A 427 1.51 19.87 -4.40
N ALA A 428 0.47 20.73 -4.57
CA ALA A 428 -0.16 21.44 -3.46
C ALA A 428 -0.85 20.46 -2.50
N CYS A 429 -1.56 19.45 -3.03
CA CYS A 429 -2.18 18.41 -2.23
C CYS A 429 -1.13 17.58 -1.46
N ALA A 430 -0.02 17.20 -2.08
CA ALA A 430 1.07 16.49 -1.42
C ALA A 430 1.71 17.32 -0.27
N LEU A 431 1.87 18.63 -0.50
CA LEU A 431 2.32 19.56 0.56
C LEU A 431 1.30 19.66 1.69
N LEU A 432 0.01 19.77 1.35
CA LEU A 432 -1.06 19.81 2.35
C LEU A 432 -1.14 18.52 3.15
N ALA A 433 -0.90 17.34 2.51
CA ALA A 433 -0.82 16.06 3.22
C ALA A 433 0.26 16.08 4.29
N LEU A 434 1.45 16.57 3.94
CA LEU A 434 2.56 16.67 4.88
C LEU A 434 2.25 17.61 6.05
N ILE A 435 1.70 18.79 5.76
CA ILE A 435 1.35 19.79 6.78
C ILE A 435 0.20 19.29 7.67
N ALA A 436 -0.89 18.83 7.07
CA ALA A 436 -2.05 18.33 7.81
C ALA A 436 -1.70 17.09 8.64
N GLY A 437 -0.89 16.18 8.08
CA GLY A 437 -0.37 15.02 8.82
C GLY A 437 0.42 15.44 10.07
N ALA A 438 1.32 16.40 9.93
CA ALA A 438 2.11 16.91 11.04
C ALA A 438 1.27 17.60 12.12
N LEU A 439 0.22 18.35 11.73
CA LEU A 439 -0.65 19.10 12.65
C LEU A 439 -1.68 18.23 13.36
N LEU A 440 -2.18 17.18 12.68
CA LEU A 440 -3.26 16.32 13.18
C LEU A 440 -2.76 15.01 13.80
N GLY A 441 -1.44 14.77 13.80
CA GLY A 441 -0.86 13.50 14.26
C GLY A 441 -1.15 12.33 13.30
N GLY A 442 -1.33 12.66 12.02
CA GLY A 442 -1.68 11.73 10.96
C GLY A 442 -2.97 12.12 10.22
N ILE A 443 -3.05 11.86 8.94
CA ILE A 443 -4.26 12.09 8.12
C ILE A 443 -4.80 10.78 7.57
N GLY A 444 -4.35 9.76 8.20
CA GLY A 444 -4.78 8.51 7.78
C GLY A 444 -4.12 7.37 8.49
#